data_b4a37025ac7a1a511c9d64fc0eaf302d
#
_entry.id   b4a37025ac7a1a511c9d64fc0eaf302d
#
_cell.length_a   1.000
_cell.length_b   1.000
_cell.length_c   1.000
_cell.angle_alpha   90.00
_cell.angle_beta   90.00
_cell.angle_gamma   90.00
#
_symmetry.space_group_name_H-M   'P 1'
#
loop_
_entity.id
_entity.type
_entity.pdbx_description
1 polymer ?
#
loop_
_entity_poly.entity_id
_entity_poly.type
_entity_poly.pdbx_seq_one_letter_code
_entity_poly.pdbx_strand_id
1 'polypeptide(L)'
;PVPIIPKFVDIVVNGISERTFDIKAYTQDPYGVEKRTKYMEGIIADMKSRELNDFAAEAFGVNLTGSELQDLPENEEELQLHMQLGYKQAVEIAEEQAINVLLEGNRYELIRKKINYDLTVLGIACVKNSFNTSQGVKVEYVDPANIVYSYTEDPYFEDIYYFGEIK
;
A
#
# COMPACT_ATOMS: atom_id res chain seq x y z
N PRO A 1 26.85 -35.81 -4.98
CA PRO A 1 26.79 -34.55 -4.25
C PRO A 1 25.40 -33.94 -4.43
N VAL A 2 24.72 -33.67 -3.30
CA VAL A 2 23.40 -32.99 -3.33
C VAL A 2 23.66 -31.50 -3.54
N PRO A 3 23.05 -30.87 -4.55
CA PRO A 3 23.20 -29.44 -4.78
C PRO A 3 22.49 -28.67 -3.65
N ILE A 4 23.24 -28.17 -2.68
CA ILE A 4 22.70 -27.49 -1.49
C ILE A 4 22.32 -26.04 -1.83
N ILE A 5 23.14 -25.34 -2.63
CA ILE A 5 22.96 -23.93 -2.98
C ILE A 5 21.61 -23.67 -3.66
N PRO A 6 21.19 -24.40 -4.72
CA PRO A 6 19.89 -24.17 -5.34
C PRO A 6 18.71 -24.30 -4.38
N LYS A 7 18.77 -25.24 -3.42
CA LYS A 7 17.72 -25.39 -2.40
C LYS A 7 17.62 -24.18 -1.49
N PHE A 8 18.74 -23.60 -1.09
CA PHE A 8 18.74 -22.37 -0.26
C PHE A 8 18.18 -21.19 -1.05
N VAL A 9 18.55 -21.03 -2.31
CA VAL A 9 18.00 -19.99 -3.19
C VAL A 9 16.49 -20.15 -3.32
N ASP A 10 16.00 -21.37 -3.57
CA ASP A 10 14.56 -21.64 -3.70
C ASP A 10 13.80 -21.33 -2.39
N ILE A 11 14.35 -21.65 -1.23
CA ILE A 11 13.74 -21.36 0.07
C ILE A 11 13.65 -19.84 0.28
N VAL A 12 14.73 -19.10 0.02
CA VAL A 12 14.77 -17.65 0.17
C VAL A 12 13.80 -16.99 -0.78
N VAL A 13 13.84 -17.33 -2.08
CA VAL A 13 12.97 -16.76 -3.11
C VAL A 13 11.50 -17.02 -2.82
N ASN A 14 11.14 -18.23 -2.40
CA ASN A 14 9.75 -18.55 -2.07
C ASN A 14 9.31 -17.87 -0.76
N GLY A 15 10.17 -17.76 0.24
CA GLY A 15 9.88 -17.05 1.49
C GLY A 15 9.64 -15.55 1.29
N ILE A 16 10.40 -14.91 0.40
CA ILE A 16 10.22 -13.49 0.07
C ILE A 16 9.03 -13.28 -0.91
N SER A 17 8.62 -14.33 -1.63
CA SER A 17 7.58 -14.23 -2.66
C SER A 17 6.17 -14.10 -2.09
N GLU A 18 5.93 -14.32 -0.82
CA GLU A 18 4.64 -14.06 -0.21
C GLU A 18 4.34 -12.55 -0.22
N ARG A 19 3.10 -12.21 -0.59
CA ARG A 19 2.64 -10.81 -0.57
C ARG A 19 2.45 -10.37 0.88
N THR A 20 3.42 -9.63 1.41
CA THR A 20 3.42 -9.13 2.78
C THR A 20 3.00 -7.67 2.91
N PHE A 21 2.56 -7.04 1.82
CA PHE A 21 2.15 -5.63 1.81
C PHE A 21 0.71 -5.49 1.30
N ASP A 22 0.03 -4.52 1.85
CA ASP A 22 -1.27 -4.05 1.38
C ASP A 22 -1.12 -2.65 0.77
N ILE A 23 -1.89 -2.38 -0.28
CA ILE A 23 -1.84 -1.10 -0.98
C ILE A 23 -2.96 -0.23 -0.42
N LYS A 24 -2.59 0.94 0.10
CA LYS A 24 -3.53 1.95 0.58
C LYS A 24 -3.30 3.25 -0.15
N ALA A 25 -4.36 3.80 -0.72
CA ALA A 25 -4.37 5.11 -1.35
C ALA A 25 -4.98 6.14 -0.41
N TYR A 26 -4.43 7.34 -0.41
CA TYR A 26 -4.93 8.47 0.36
C TYR A 26 -5.01 9.70 -0.52
N THR A 27 -6.18 10.31 -0.58
CA THR A 27 -6.40 11.55 -1.32
C THR A 27 -5.69 12.71 -0.62
N GLN A 28 -4.85 13.42 -1.36
CA GLN A 28 -4.19 14.66 -0.93
C GLN A 28 -4.84 15.92 -1.51
N ASP A 29 -5.88 15.74 -2.30
CA ASP A 29 -6.66 16.84 -2.85
C ASP A 29 -7.34 17.65 -1.73
N PRO A 30 -7.34 19.01 -1.78
CA PRO A 30 -7.95 19.85 -0.75
C PRO A 30 -9.39 19.50 -0.43
N TYR A 31 -10.18 19.13 -1.44
CA TYR A 31 -11.57 18.72 -1.26
C TYR A 31 -11.70 17.36 -0.53
N GLY A 32 -10.83 16.42 -0.85
CA GLY A 32 -10.75 15.13 -0.17
C GLY A 32 -10.33 15.26 1.29
N VAL A 33 -9.34 16.12 1.56
CA VAL A 33 -8.89 16.46 2.91
C VAL A 33 -10.02 17.14 3.73
N GLU A 34 -10.73 18.09 3.13
CA GLU A 34 -11.87 18.75 3.78
C GLU A 34 -12.97 17.75 4.14
N LYS A 35 -13.33 16.85 3.23
CA LYS A 35 -14.30 15.78 3.52
C LYS A 35 -13.88 14.88 4.66
N ARG A 36 -12.61 14.46 4.67
CA ARG A 36 -12.06 13.63 5.76
C ARG A 36 -12.11 14.37 7.10
N THR A 37 -11.73 15.65 7.11
CA THR A 37 -11.77 16.48 8.32
C THR A 37 -13.20 16.64 8.85
N LYS A 38 -14.16 16.94 7.97
CA LYS A 38 -15.57 17.05 8.35
C LYS A 38 -16.13 15.73 8.90
N TYR A 39 -15.78 14.61 8.31
CA TYR A 39 -16.20 13.31 8.81
C TYR A 39 -15.61 13.03 10.20
N MET A 40 -14.32 13.31 10.40
CA MET A 40 -13.66 13.16 11.70
C MET A 40 -14.28 14.09 12.77
N GLU A 41 -14.55 15.36 12.42
CA GLU A 41 -15.23 16.30 13.32
C GLU A 41 -16.64 15.83 13.69
N GLY A 42 -17.36 15.20 12.74
CA GLY A 42 -18.66 14.58 13.00
C GLY A 42 -18.55 13.48 14.05
N ILE A 43 -17.61 12.53 13.88
CA ILE A 43 -17.41 11.46 14.87
C ILE A 43 -17.02 12.01 16.24
N ILE A 44 -16.14 13.01 16.30
CA ILE A 44 -15.76 13.66 17.57
C ILE A 44 -16.98 14.31 18.24
N ALA A 45 -17.86 14.94 17.45
CA ALA A 45 -19.11 15.50 17.99
C ALA A 45 -20.04 14.40 18.53
N ASP A 46 -20.14 13.28 17.84
CA ASP A 46 -20.95 12.13 18.27
C ASP A 46 -20.36 11.47 19.53
N MET A 47 -19.04 11.32 19.63
CA MET A 47 -18.34 10.85 20.84
C MET A 47 -18.66 11.74 22.06
N LYS A 48 -18.58 13.07 21.90
CA LYS A 48 -18.93 14.03 22.96
C LYS A 48 -20.40 13.95 23.31
N SER A 49 -21.28 13.75 22.34
CA SER A 49 -22.72 13.57 22.58
C SER A 49 -23.00 12.31 23.38
N ARG A 50 -22.24 11.23 23.13
CA ARG A 50 -22.32 9.99 23.92
C ARG A 50 -21.91 10.24 25.38
N GLU A 51 -20.76 10.89 25.62
CA GLU A 51 -20.32 11.24 26.99
C GLU A 51 -21.35 12.06 27.73
N LEU A 52 -21.98 13.06 27.07
CA LEU A 52 -23.06 13.86 27.66
C LEU A 52 -24.30 13.03 27.95
N ASN A 53 -24.65 12.09 27.06
CA ASN A 53 -25.80 11.20 27.28
C ASN A 53 -25.57 10.25 28.47
N ASP A 54 -24.37 9.68 28.58
CA ASP A 54 -23.97 8.81 29.70
C ASP A 54 -24.00 9.57 31.04
N PHE A 55 -23.49 10.78 31.02
CA PHE A 55 -23.57 11.68 32.20
C PHE A 55 -25.04 12.02 32.59
N ALA A 56 -25.89 12.31 31.59
CA ALA A 56 -27.31 12.60 31.84
C ALA A 56 -28.08 11.35 32.33
N ALA A 57 -27.75 10.19 31.80
CA ALA A 57 -28.32 8.92 32.26
C ALA A 57 -27.92 8.60 33.69
N GLU A 58 -26.67 8.83 34.07
CA GLU A 58 -26.17 8.60 35.44
C GLU A 58 -26.72 9.62 36.44
N ALA A 59 -26.74 10.91 36.06
CA ALA A 59 -27.13 12.02 36.98
C ALA A 59 -28.65 12.16 37.08
N PHE A 60 -29.41 11.94 36.02
CA PHE A 60 -30.84 12.25 35.93
C PHE A 60 -31.73 11.07 35.54
N GLY A 61 -31.12 9.92 35.16
CA GLY A 61 -31.87 8.73 34.71
C GLY A 61 -32.54 8.92 33.34
N VAL A 62 -32.08 9.87 32.53
CA VAL A 62 -32.68 10.22 31.24
C VAL A 62 -31.71 9.91 30.12
N ASN A 63 -32.11 9.07 29.16
CA ASN A 63 -31.38 8.86 27.91
C ASN A 63 -31.82 9.93 26.88
N LEU A 64 -30.86 10.76 26.43
CA LEU A 64 -31.12 11.87 25.51
C LEU A 64 -31.05 11.45 24.04
N THR A 65 -30.35 10.36 23.74
CA THR A 65 -30.11 9.88 22.38
C THR A 65 -30.43 8.39 22.21
N GLY A 66 -30.83 7.99 21.00
CA GLY A 66 -31.15 6.60 20.67
C GLY A 66 -29.92 5.71 20.48
N SER A 67 -30.14 4.45 20.28
CA SER A 67 -29.16 3.35 20.26
C SER A 67 -28.13 3.35 19.09
N GLU A 68 -28.10 4.37 18.24
CA GLU A 68 -27.19 4.44 17.08
C GLU A 68 -25.74 4.78 17.42
N LEU A 69 -25.45 5.09 18.71
CA LEU A 69 -24.12 5.52 19.18
C LEU A 69 -23.24 4.36 19.69
N GLN A 70 -23.66 3.10 19.49
CA GLN A 70 -22.95 1.94 20.08
C GLN A 70 -21.61 1.60 19.39
N ASP A 71 -21.42 1.96 18.12
CA ASP A 71 -20.23 1.60 17.34
C ASP A 71 -19.21 2.76 17.19
N LEU A 72 -19.30 3.78 18.04
CA LEU A 72 -18.37 4.91 18.00
C LEU A 72 -17.07 4.59 18.76
N PRO A 73 -15.93 5.12 18.29
CA PRO A 73 -14.66 5.02 19.00
C PRO A 73 -14.77 5.55 20.45
N GLU A 74 -14.08 4.92 21.39
CA GLU A 74 -14.10 5.33 22.80
C GLU A 74 -13.01 6.35 23.13
N ASN A 75 -11.89 6.30 22.37
CA ASN A 75 -10.72 7.12 22.61
C ASN A 75 -10.09 7.61 21.30
N GLU A 76 -9.13 8.50 21.44
CA GLU A 76 -8.41 9.09 20.31
C GLU A 76 -7.64 8.04 19.48
N GLU A 77 -7.11 6.99 20.13
CA GLU A 77 -6.43 5.88 19.46
C GLU A 77 -7.39 5.06 18.60
N GLU A 78 -8.58 4.78 19.11
CA GLU A 78 -9.63 4.09 18.35
C GLU A 78 -10.19 4.96 17.23
N LEU A 79 -10.30 6.27 17.44
CA LEU A 79 -10.68 7.21 16.39
C LEU A 79 -9.65 7.20 15.24
N GLN A 80 -8.36 7.20 15.56
CA GLN A 80 -7.31 7.10 14.53
C GLN A 80 -7.38 5.77 13.79
N LEU A 81 -7.62 4.68 14.50
CA LEU A 81 -7.79 3.35 13.90
C LEU A 81 -9.04 3.30 13.01
N HIS A 82 -10.16 3.85 13.47
CA HIS A 82 -11.39 3.98 12.69
C HIS A 82 -11.17 4.79 11.41
N MET A 83 -10.45 5.91 11.50
CA MET A 83 -10.11 6.75 10.34
C MET A 83 -9.17 6.04 9.36
N GLN A 84 -8.30 5.16 9.84
CA GLN A 84 -7.38 4.39 8.98
C GLN A 84 -8.04 3.18 8.33
N LEU A 85 -8.93 2.51 9.02
CA LEU A 85 -9.53 1.25 8.59
C LEU A 85 -10.93 1.41 7.99
N GLY A 86 -11.74 2.28 8.59
CA GLY A 86 -13.16 2.42 8.26
C GLY A 86 -13.45 3.51 7.24
N TYR A 87 -12.75 4.64 7.33
CA TYR A 87 -13.00 5.76 6.42
C TYR A 87 -12.19 5.64 5.13
N LYS A 88 -12.89 5.43 4.03
CA LYS A 88 -12.32 5.48 2.68
C LYS A 88 -13.22 6.25 1.74
N GLN A 89 -12.63 7.12 0.95
CA GLN A 89 -13.34 7.80 -0.12
C GLN A 89 -13.44 6.89 -1.36
N ALA A 90 -14.49 7.08 -2.15
CA ALA A 90 -14.70 6.30 -3.38
C ALA A 90 -13.51 6.39 -4.35
N VAL A 91 -12.84 7.55 -4.39
CA VAL A 91 -11.63 7.78 -5.21
C VAL A 91 -10.47 6.90 -4.69
N GLU A 92 -10.25 6.86 -3.38
CA GLU A 92 -9.18 6.05 -2.76
C GLU A 92 -9.41 4.55 -3.01
N ILE A 93 -10.65 4.08 -2.91
CA ILE A 93 -11.02 2.71 -3.24
C ILE A 93 -10.78 2.42 -4.73
N ALA A 94 -11.15 3.34 -5.61
CA ALA A 94 -10.94 3.18 -7.04
C ALA A 94 -9.45 3.14 -7.40
N GLU A 95 -8.63 3.96 -6.78
CA GLU A 95 -7.16 3.95 -6.96
C GLU A 95 -6.53 2.65 -6.46
N GLU A 96 -6.90 2.15 -5.29
CA GLU A 96 -6.43 0.86 -4.78
C GLU A 96 -6.81 -0.29 -5.73
N GLN A 97 -8.04 -0.30 -6.21
CA GLN A 97 -8.51 -1.30 -7.17
C GLN A 97 -7.78 -1.18 -8.52
N ALA A 98 -7.59 0.03 -9.02
CA ALA A 98 -6.87 0.26 -10.27
C ALA A 98 -5.43 -0.27 -10.20
N ILE A 99 -4.72 -0.01 -9.10
CA ILE A 99 -3.35 -0.52 -8.90
C ILE A 99 -3.36 -2.05 -8.82
N ASN A 100 -4.30 -2.66 -8.09
CA ASN A 100 -4.40 -4.12 -8.00
C ASN A 100 -4.66 -4.75 -9.36
N VAL A 101 -5.62 -4.23 -10.13
CA VAL A 101 -5.92 -4.69 -11.49
C VAL A 101 -4.70 -4.54 -12.42
N LEU A 102 -3.96 -3.44 -12.29
CA LEU A 102 -2.73 -3.22 -13.06
C LEU A 102 -1.65 -4.26 -12.72
N LEU A 103 -1.44 -4.54 -11.44
CA LEU A 103 -0.48 -5.55 -11.00
C LEU A 103 -0.86 -6.95 -11.48
N GLU A 104 -2.13 -7.31 -11.38
CA GLU A 104 -2.64 -8.60 -11.88
C GLU A 104 -2.53 -8.70 -13.40
N GLY A 105 -2.92 -7.67 -14.14
CA GLY A 105 -2.83 -7.61 -15.60
C GLY A 105 -1.41 -7.73 -16.12
N ASN A 106 -0.43 -7.20 -15.40
CA ASN A 106 0.99 -7.33 -15.72
C ASN A 106 1.62 -8.63 -15.17
N ARG A 107 0.85 -9.49 -14.50
CA ARG A 107 1.37 -10.70 -13.84
C ARG A 107 2.55 -10.39 -12.92
N TYR A 108 2.40 -9.35 -12.12
CA TYR A 108 3.48 -8.83 -11.27
C TYR A 108 4.08 -9.87 -10.34
N GLU A 109 3.32 -10.86 -9.90
CA GLU A 109 3.84 -11.95 -9.05
C GLU A 109 4.94 -12.78 -9.74
N LEU A 110 4.80 -13.03 -11.05
CA LEU A 110 5.83 -13.72 -11.81
C LEU A 110 7.08 -12.84 -11.99
N ILE A 111 6.88 -11.54 -12.23
CA ILE A 111 7.96 -10.56 -12.32
C ILE A 111 8.69 -10.50 -10.98
N ARG A 112 7.96 -10.36 -9.88
CA ARG A 112 8.50 -10.33 -8.52
C ARG A 112 9.31 -11.56 -8.18
N LYS A 113 8.85 -12.75 -8.57
CA LYS A 113 9.60 -13.98 -8.34
C LYS A 113 10.94 -13.98 -9.07
N LYS A 114 10.99 -13.50 -10.32
CA LYS A 114 12.24 -13.33 -11.07
C LYS A 114 13.17 -12.31 -10.43
N ILE A 115 12.61 -11.15 -10.02
CA ILE A 115 13.37 -10.11 -9.33
C ILE A 115 13.99 -10.65 -8.04
N ASN A 116 13.22 -11.37 -7.23
CA ASN A 116 13.72 -11.95 -5.98
C ASN A 116 14.83 -12.99 -6.22
N TYR A 117 14.70 -13.76 -7.31
CA TYR A 117 15.74 -14.70 -7.71
C TYR A 117 17.04 -13.97 -8.09
N ASP A 118 16.95 -12.94 -8.94
CA ASP A 118 18.11 -12.16 -9.37
C ASP A 118 18.76 -11.41 -8.21
N LEU A 119 17.97 -10.79 -7.33
CA LEU A 119 18.48 -10.15 -6.13
C LEU A 119 19.20 -11.14 -5.20
N THR A 120 18.70 -12.36 -5.09
CA THR A 120 19.33 -13.40 -4.25
C THR A 120 20.62 -13.91 -4.84
N VAL A 121 20.69 -14.06 -6.17
CA VAL A 121 21.84 -14.70 -6.86
C VAL A 121 22.88 -13.67 -7.31
N LEU A 122 22.41 -12.55 -7.88
CA LEU A 122 23.27 -11.54 -8.53
C LEU A 122 23.43 -10.27 -7.67
N GLY A 123 22.52 -10.02 -6.73
CA GLY A 123 22.47 -8.78 -5.97
C GLY A 123 21.87 -7.59 -6.74
N ILE A 124 21.49 -7.76 -8.00
CA ILE A 124 20.90 -6.73 -8.86
C ILE A 124 19.68 -7.31 -9.55
N ALA A 125 18.61 -6.53 -9.62
CA ALA A 125 17.42 -6.84 -10.41
C ALA A 125 16.89 -5.59 -11.09
N CYS A 126 16.24 -5.76 -12.24
CA CYS A 126 15.77 -4.65 -13.06
C CYS A 126 14.34 -4.82 -13.51
N VAL A 127 13.60 -3.72 -13.42
CA VAL A 127 12.21 -3.60 -13.87
C VAL A 127 12.08 -2.38 -14.75
N LYS A 128 11.34 -2.52 -15.83
CA LYS A 128 11.02 -1.44 -16.76
C LYS A 128 9.53 -1.12 -16.69
N ASN A 129 9.24 0.13 -16.40
CA ASN A 129 7.88 0.64 -16.47
C ASN A 129 7.72 1.45 -17.78
N SER A 130 6.70 1.15 -18.53
CA SER A 130 6.36 1.85 -19.76
C SER A 130 4.86 2.17 -19.80
N PHE A 131 4.52 3.26 -20.46
CA PHE A 131 3.14 3.64 -20.71
C PHE A 131 2.86 3.64 -22.20
N ASN A 132 1.78 2.94 -22.58
CA ASN A 132 1.27 2.95 -23.95
C ASN A 132 -0.23 3.28 -23.92
N THR A 133 -0.67 4.20 -24.78
CA THR A 133 -2.08 4.62 -24.85
C THR A 133 -3.05 3.47 -25.16
N SER A 134 -2.59 2.40 -25.82
CA SER A 134 -3.42 1.24 -26.14
C SER A 134 -3.44 0.15 -25.07
N GLN A 135 -2.38 0.04 -24.27
CA GLN A 135 -2.19 -1.04 -23.28
C GLN A 135 -2.12 -0.52 -21.84
N GLY A 136 -2.08 0.81 -21.65
CA GLY A 136 -1.92 1.42 -20.34
C GLY A 136 -0.49 1.29 -19.80
N VAL A 137 -0.38 1.18 -18.50
CA VAL A 137 0.90 0.99 -17.80
C VAL A 137 1.33 -0.47 -17.89
N LYS A 138 2.55 -0.68 -18.39
CA LYS A 138 3.16 -1.99 -18.51
C LYS A 138 4.38 -2.09 -17.63
N VAL A 139 4.44 -3.14 -16.83
CA VAL A 139 5.57 -3.49 -15.98
C VAL A 139 6.25 -4.72 -16.58
N GLU A 140 7.51 -4.62 -16.92
CA GLU A 140 8.28 -5.68 -17.57
C GLU A 140 9.53 -6.00 -16.76
N TYR A 141 9.80 -7.29 -16.61
CA TYR A 141 11.09 -7.76 -16.11
C TYR A 141 12.15 -7.58 -17.21
N VAL A 142 13.29 -7.04 -16.81
CA VAL A 142 14.48 -6.95 -17.70
C VAL A 142 15.60 -7.77 -17.09
N ASP A 143 16.18 -8.66 -17.89
CA ASP A 143 17.31 -9.48 -17.46
C ASP A 143 18.51 -8.56 -17.17
N PRO A 144 19.11 -8.61 -15.97
CA PRO A 144 20.29 -7.82 -15.63
C PRO A 144 21.46 -7.98 -16.60
N ALA A 145 21.58 -9.13 -17.27
CA ALA A 145 22.60 -9.37 -18.30
C ALA A 145 22.47 -8.46 -19.54
N ASN A 146 21.27 -7.92 -19.78
CA ASN A 146 20.97 -7.07 -20.92
C ASN A 146 21.03 -5.56 -20.57
N ILE A 147 21.51 -5.22 -19.37
CA ILE A 147 21.54 -3.85 -18.93
C ILE A 147 22.95 -3.31 -18.98
N VAL A 148 23.09 -2.10 -19.50
CA VAL A 148 24.30 -1.31 -19.48
C VAL A 148 24.04 -0.03 -18.74
N TYR A 149 24.87 0.28 -17.77
CA TYR A 149 24.80 1.52 -16.99
C TYR A 149 26.21 2.09 -16.78
N SER A 150 26.30 3.38 -16.51
CA SER A 150 27.56 4.04 -16.19
C SER A 150 28.14 3.46 -14.90
N TYR A 151 29.47 3.45 -14.80
CA TYR A 151 30.14 3.03 -13.56
C TYR A 151 29.66 3.89 -12.39
N THR A 152 29.31 3.22 -11.29
CA THR A 152 28.94 3.83 -10.02
C THR A 152 29.56 3.07 -8.87
N GLU A 153 29.96 3.77 -7.84
CA GLU A 153 30.37 3.22 -6.54
C GLU A 153 29.22 3.32 -5.51
N ASP A 154 28.15 4.03 -5.88
CA ASP A 154 26.99 4.19 -5.03
C ASP A 154 26.11 2.92 -5.04
N PRO A 155 25.87 2.29 -3.86
CA PRO A 155 25.01 1.11 -3.76
C PRO A 155 23.53 1.41 -4.08
N TYR A 156 23.11 2.68 -4.08
CA TYR A 156 21.74 3.11 -4.41
C TYR A 156 21.58 3.53 -5.87
N PHE A 157 22.67 3.54 -6.64
CA PHE A 157 22.65 3.91 -8.06
C PHE A 157 22.16 5.34 -8.35
N GLU A 158 22.28 6.26 -7.41
CA GLU A 158 21.80 7.66 -7.56
C GLU A 158 22.67 8.48 -8.50
N ASP A 159 23.93 8.13 -8.67
CA ASP A 159 24.92 8.85 -9.49
C ASP A 159 25.00 8.34 -10.94
N ILE A 160 24.09 7.44 -11.37
CA ILE A 160 24.07 6.93 -12.72
C ILE A 160 23.62 8.04 -13.69
N TYR A 161 24.45 8.34 -14.69
CA TYR A 161 24.14 9.29 -15.76
C TYR A 161 23.77 8.62 -17.09
N TYR A 162 24.00 7.32 -17.23
CA TYR A 162 23.66 6.54 -18.41
C TYR A 162 23.07 5.19 -17.99
N PHE A 163 21.98 4.85 -18.64
CA PHE A 163 21.31 3.57 -18.48
C PHE A 163 20.72 3.15 -19.82
N GLY A 164 20.88 1.87 -20.21
CA GLY A 164 20.37 1.35 -21.45
C GLY A 164 20.11 -0.16 -21.40
N GLU A 165 19.18 -0.62 -22.23
CA GLU A 165 18.87 -2.02 -22.46
C GLU A 165 19.42 -2.45 -23.81
N ILE A 166 20.20 -3.53 -23.87
CA ILE A 166 20.65 -4.17 -25.10
C ILE A 166 19.55 -5.12 -25.57
N LYS A 167 19.07 -4.90 -26.78
CA LYS A 167 18.06 -5.76 -27.43
C LYS A 167 18.69 -6.62 -28.49
#